data_4c5a0d31276ea8ba70172deabbedc680
#
_entry.id   4c5a0d31276ea8ba70172deabbedc680
#
_cell.length_a   1.000
_cell.length_b   1.000
_cell.length_c   1.000
_cell.angle_alpha   90.00
_cell.angle_beta   90.00
_cell.angle_gamma   90.00
#
_symmetry.space_group_name_H-M   'P 1'
#
loop_
_entity.id
_entity.type
_entity.pdbx_description
1 polymer ?
#
loop_
_entity_poly.entity_id
_entity_poly.type
_entity_poly.pdbx_seq_one_letter_code
_entity_poly.pdbx_strand_id
1 'polypeptide(L)'
;MMDASKYNVGYYPPPVEPGHVYEWPQKDHIEQAPAWCSVDLRDGNQSLIVPMNLEEKLEFYDMLVKIGFKEIEVGFPAASETEYEFLRTLIDGNRIPQDVTVQVLTQCRDHIIRKTFEAVKGAPRAIIHFYNSTSVAQREQVFKKSKEEIKKIAVDGAKLVKQLSEEYEGNFLFEYSPESFTGTEPEYAVEVCNAVLDVMQPTPDRPMIINLPVTVEMSMPHIYANQIEWCSKHLKYRDSVILSTHPHNDRGCGVADAELAVL
;
A
#
# COMPACT_ATOMS: atom_id res chain seq x y z
N MET A 1 -19.43 -13.14 32.77
CA MET A 1 -19.67 -13.14 31.30
C MET A 1 -19.21 -11.79 30.74
N MET A 2 -18.39 -11.78 29.70
CA MET A 2 -17.99 -10.51 29.08
C MET A 2 -19.19 -9.88 28.36
N ASP A 3 -19.39 -8.59 28.56
CA ASP A 3 -20.46 -7.84 27.92
C ASP A 3 -19.94 -7.26 26.60
N ALA A 4 -20.40 -7.82 25.49
CA ALA A 4 -19.97 -7.41 24.15
C ALA A 4 -20.35 -5.96 23.82
N SER A 5 -21.34 -5.37 24.50
CA SER A 5 -21.76 -3.99 24.28
C SER A 5 -20.69 -2.94 24.66
N LYS A 6 -19.68 -3.36 25.43
CA LYS A 6 -18.54 -2.52 25.82
C LYS A 6 -17.53 -2.31 24.70
N TYR A 7 -17.58 -3.10 23.62
CA TYR A 7 -16.65 -3.04 22.51
C TYR A 7 -17.29 -2.31 21.35
N ASN A 8 -16.66 -1.24 20.90
CA ASN A 8 -17.07 -0.59 19.67
C ASN A 8 -16.76 -1.48 18.48
N VAL A 9 -17.71 -1.56 17.55
CA VAL A 9 -17.47 -2.14 16.23
C VAL A 9 -16.70 -1.08 15.44
N GLY A 10 -15.39 -1.28 15.30
CA GLY A 10 -14.50 -0.29 14.68
C GLY A 10 -14.33 -0.44 13.18
N TYR A 11 -15.14 -1.28 12.52
CA TYR A 11 -15.07 -1.52 11.09
C TYR A 11 -16.30 -0.99 10.36
N TYR A 12 -16.16 -0.79 9.06
CA TYR A 12 -17.19 -0.25 8.18
C TYR A 12 -17.46 -1.26 7.06
N PRO A 13 -18.61 -1.97 7.10
CA PRO A 13 -18.99 -2.84 5.99
C PRO A 13 -19.30 -2.01 4.75
N PRO A 14 -19.12 -2.58 3.54
CA PRO A 14 -19.51 -1.90 2.32
C PRO A 14 -21.02 -1.57 2.32
N PRO A 15 -21.43 -0.43 1.78
CA PRO A 15 -22.83 -0.04 1.65
C PRO A 15 -23.49 -0.78 0.48
N VAL A 16 -24.07 -1.92 0.77
CA VAL A 16 -24.75 -2.75 -0.22
C VAL A 16 -26.23 -2.88 0.10
N GLU A 17 -27.06 -3.06 -0.94
CA GLU A 17 -28.49 -3.29 -0.79
C GLU A 17 -28.78 -4.63 -0.06
N PRO A 18 -29.89 -4.72 0.69
CA PRO A 18 -30.31 -5.97 1.30
C PRO A 18 -30.44 -7.10 0.26
N GLY A 19 -29.81 -8.24 0.54
CA GLY A 19 -29.78 -9.38 -0.38
C GLY A 19 -28.69 -9.33 -1.44
N HIS A 20 -27.75 -8.37 -1.37
CA HIS A 20 -26.58 -8.36 -2.21
C HIS A 20 -25.77 -9.67 -2.07
N VAL A 21 -25.37 -10.22 -3.20
CA VAL A 21 -24.58 -11.46 -3.26
C VAL A 21 -23.20 -11.09 -3.81
N TYR A 22 -22.17 -11.35 -3.01
CA TYR A 22 -20.78 -11.17 -3.43
C TYR A 22 -20.34 -12.28 -4.38
N GLU A 23 -19.40 -12.02 -5.25
CA GLU A 23 -18.89 -12.97 -6.24
C GLU A 23 -17.78 -13.84 -5.66
N TRP A 24 -16.91 -13.27 -4.81
CA TRP A 24 -15.78 -13.99 -4.23
C TRP A 24 -16.17 -15.29 -3.51
N PRO A 25 -17.29 -15.41 -2.73
CA PRO A 25 -17.63 -16.65 -2.06
C PRO A 25 -18.15 -17.76 -3.00
N GLN A 26 -18.34 -17.43 -4.29
CA GLN A 26 -18.80 -18.38 -5.29
C GLN A 26 -17.65 -19.04 -6.05
N LYS A 27 -16.42 -18.56 -5.80
CA LYS A 27 -15.19 -19.12 -6.34
C LYS A 27 -14.57 -20.08 -5.33
N ASP A 28 -14.00 -21.16 -5.81
CA ASP A 28 -13.30 -22.16 -5.01
C ASP A 28 -11.78 -22.12 -5.19
N HIS A 29 -11.28 -21.34 -6.15
CA HIS A 29 -9.85 -21.14 -6.42
C HIS A 29 -9.62 -19.85 -7.17
N ILE A 30 -8.35 -19.39 -7.16
CA ILE A 30 -7.88 -18.28 -7.99
C ILE A 30 -7.44 -18.81 -9.36
N GLU A 31 -7.79 -18.12 -10.43
CA GLU A 31 -7.44 -18.52 -11.80
C GLU A 31 -6.03 -18.06 -12.21
N GLN A 32 -5.55 -16.98 -11.60
CA GLN A 32 -4.22 -16.43 -11.86
C GLN A 32 -3.47 -16.22 -10.55
N ALA A 33 -2.21 -16.64 -10.51
CA ALA A 33 -1.37 -16.36 -9.34
C ALA A 33 -1.21 -14.84 -9.13
N PRO A 34 -1.34 -14.33 -7.91
CA PRO A 34 -1.08 -12.94 -7.61
C PRO A 34 0.40 -12.60 -7.80
N ALA A 35 0.70 -11.34 -8.13
CA ALA A 35 2.05 -10.83 -8.02
C ALA A 35 2.43 -10.68 -6.54
N TRP A 36 3.61 -11.15 -6.18
CA TRP A 36 4.10 -11.08 -4.81
C TRP A 36 5.10 -9.93 -4.66
N CYS A 37 4.80 -9.01 -3.74
CA CYS A 37 5.73 -8.00 -3.27
C CYS A 37 6.19 -8.37 -1.85
N SER A 38 7.51 -8.52 -1.63
CA SER A 38 8.03 -8.69 -0.27
C SER A 38 8.05 -7.35 0.44
N VAL A 39 7.52 -7.30 1.66
CA VAL A 39 7.55 -6.14 2.55
C VAL A 39 8.41 -6.38 3.80
N ASP A 40 9.16 -7.47 3.83
CA ASP A 40 9.98 -7.88 4.97
C ASP A 40 11.01 -6.81 5.36
N LEU A 41 11.65 -6.19 4.36
CA LEU A 41 12.70 -5.17 4.57
C LEU A 41 12.15 -3.80 4.98
N ARG A 42 10.85 -3.55 4.81
CA ARG A 42 10.19 -2.31 5.24
C ARG A 42 9.30 -2.56 6.45
N ASP A 43 8.13 -3.14 6.27
CA ASP A 43 7.11 -3.30 7.33
C ASP A 43 7.53 -4.38 8.34
N GLY A 44 8.05 -5.48 7.86
CA GLY A 44 8.63 -6.52 8.71
C GLY A 44 9.77 -5.98 9.55
N ASN A 45 10.73 -5.28 8.94
CA ASN A 45 11.87 -4.70 9.64
C ASN A 45 11.46 -3.64 10.68
N GLN A 46 10.48 -2.78 10.36
CA GLN A 46 10.05 -1.73 11.30
C GLN A 46 9.31 -2.29 12.51
N SER A 47 8.83 -3.53 12.46
CA SER A 47 8.18 -4.22 13.59
C SER A 47 9.18 -4.85 14.56
N LEU A 48 10.46 -4.96 14.20
CA LEU A 48 11.49 -5.55 15.02
C LEU A 48 11.86 -4.63 16.20
N ILE A 49 12.11 -5.22 17.37
CA ILE A 49 12.60 -4.48 18.55
C ILE A 49 13.97 -3.85 18.25
N VAL A 50 14.83 -4.58 17.53
CA VAL A 50 16.11 -4.10 16.99
C VAL A 50 16.02 -4.25 15.48
N PRO A 51 15.80 -3.16 14.73
CA PRO A 51 15.78 -3.19 13.27
C PRO A 51 17.11 -3.64 12.68
N MET A 52 17.05 -4.26 11.51
CA MET A 52 18.25 -4.70 10.80
C MET A 52 19.18 -3.53 10.48
N ASN A 53 20.48 -3.74 10.64
CA ASN A 53 21.49 -2.83 10.15
C ASN A 53 21.69 -2.97 8.63
N LEU A 54 22.57 -2.15 8.05
CA LEU A 54 22.81 -2.13 6.60
C LEU A 54 23.26 -3.50 6.06
N GLU A 55 24.17 -4.18 6.74
CA GLU A 55 24.73 -5.46 6.28
C GLU A 55 23.64 -6.55 6.30
N GLU A 56 22.88 -6.63 7.37
CA GLU A 56 21.76 -7.56 7.51
C GLU A 56 20.69 -7.32 6.44
N LYS A 57 20.35 -6.06 6.16
CA LYS A 57 19.40 -5.71 5.09
C LYS A 57 19.92 -6.13 3.71
N LEU A 58 21.20 -5.96 3.43
CA LEU A 58 21.80 -6.36 2.16
C LEU A 58 21.78 -7.89 1.99
N GLU A 59 22.11 -8.63 3.04
CA GLU A 59 22.06 -10.09 3.02
C GLU A 59 20.62 -10.59 2.80
N PHE A 60 19.67 -9.99 3.51
CA PHE A 60 18.27 -10.34 3.40
C PHE A 60 17.71 -10.00 2.01
N TYR A 61 18.09 -8.86 1.43
CA TYR A 61 17.72 -8.49 0.06
C TYR A 61 18.22 -9.52 -0.95
N ASP A 62 19.48 -9.92 -0.87
CA ASP A 62 20.07 -10.94 -1.74
C ASP A 62 19.34 -12.28 -1.63
N MET A 63 18.88 -12.63 -0.42
CA MET A 63 18.07 -13.82 -0.19
C MET A 63 16.70 -13.71 -0.86
N LEU A 64 16.01 -12.59 -0.75
CA LEU A 64 14.69 -12.37 -1.41
C LEU A 64 14.81 -12.46 -2.93
N VAL A 65 15.86 -11.89 -3.51
CA VAL A 65 16.16 -12.02 -4.93
C VAL A 65 16.40 -13.48 -5.32
N LYS A 66 17.13 -14.26 -4.51
CA LYS A 66 17.38 -15.69 -4.75
C LYS A 66 16.11 -16.54 -4.64
N ILE A 67 15.18 -16.19 -3.74
CA ILE A 67 13.85 -16.83 -3.62
C ILE A 67 13.05 -16.60 -4.89
N GLY A 68 13.25 -15.45 -5.58
CA GLY A 68 12.62 -15.13 -6.84
C GLY A 68 11.62 -14.00 -6.81
N PHE A 69 11.55 -13.22 -5.73
CA PHE A 69 10.72 -12.02 -5.67
C PHE A 69 11.11 -11.04 -6.78
N LYS A 70 10.09 -10.46 -7.44
CA LYS A 70 10.25 -9.48 -8.52
C LYS A 70 9.86 -8.07 -8.10
N GLU A 71 9.14 -7.95 -7.00
CA GLU A 71 8.82 -6.69 -6.35
C GLU A 71 9.23 -6.80 -4.87
N ILE A 72 10.03 -5.85 -4.40
CA ILE A 72 10.57 -5.84 -3.03
C ILE A 72 10.49 -4.43 -2.49
N GLU A 73 9.68 -4.22 -1.45
CA GLU A 73 9.64 -2.96 -0.72
C GLU A 73 10.83 -2.87 0.23
N VAL A 74 11.84 -2.13 -0.20
CA VAL A 74 13.16 -2.11 0.44
C VAL A 74 13.24 -1.19 1.64
N GLY A 75 12.31 -0.23 1.76
CA GLY A 75 12.30 0.64 2.94
C GLY A 75 11.58 1.97 2.74
N PHE A 76 11.80 2.86 3.70
CA PHE A 76 11.32 4.23 3.72
C PHE A 76 12.53 5.19 3.74
N PRO A 77 13.12 5.51 2.58
CA PRO A 77 14.42 6.17 2.51
C PRO A 77 14.46 7.57 3.13
N ALA A 78 13.29 8.21 3.28
CA ALA A 78 13.21 9.51 3.95
C ALA A 78 13.05 9.42 5.48
N ALA A 79 12.89 8.22 6.04
CA ALA A 79 12.64 8.04 7.48
C ALA A 79 13.93 8.02 8.31
N SER A 80 15.03 7.48 7.79
CA SER A 80 16.31 7.41 8.49
C SER A 80 17.49 7.35 7.51
N GLU A 81 18.68 7.62 8.04
CA GLU A 81 19.94 7.52 7.28
C GLU A 81 20.20 6.08 6.83
N THR A 82 19.98 5.09 7.68
CA THR A 82 20.15 3.66 7.34
C THR A 82 19.25 3.25 6.17
N GLU A 83 17.98 3.69 6.15
CA GLU A 83 17.05 3.40 5.05
C GLU A 83 17.51 4.06 3.73
N TYR A 84 18.00 5.29 3.81
CA TYR A 84 18.55 6.00 2.66
C TYR A 84 19.81 5.32 2.14
N GLU A 85 20.76 5.02 3.02
CA GLU A 85 22.05 4.41 2.70
C GLU A 85 21.87 3.00 2.10
N PHE A 86 20.94 2.22 2.64
CA PHE A 86 20.60 0.90 2.12
C PHE A 86 20.14 0.98 0.66
N LEU A 87 19.17 1.83 0.35
CA LEU A 87 18.68 2.00 -1.02
C LEU A 87 19.79 2.50 -1.95
N ARG A 88 20.58 3.47 -1.52
CA ARG A 88 21.70 3.96 -2.32
C ARG A 88 22.76 2.88 -2.56
N THR A 89 23.05 2.05 -1.56
CA THR A 89 23.99 0.93 -1.72
C THR A 89 23.49 -0.08 -2.76
N LEU A 90 22.19 -0.36 -2.80
CA LEU A 90 21.62 -1.21 -3.84
C LEU A 90 21.77 -0.62 -5.24
N ILE A 91 21.49 0.69 -5.38
CA ILE A 91 21.52 1.39 -6.67
C ILE A 91 22.97 1.62 -7.15
N ASP A 92 23.79 2.25 -6.32
CA ASP A 92 25.16 2.63 -6.67
C ASP A 92 26.07 1.41 -6.86
N GLY A 93 25.78 0.34 -6.13
CA GLY A 93 26.45 -0.95 -6.25
C GLY A 93 25.95 -1.84 -7.39
N ASN A 94 24.96 -1.39 -8.20
CA ASN A 94 24.31 -2.18 -9.26
C ASN A 94 23.81 -3.55 -8.76
N ARG A 95 23.25 -3.60 -7.53
CA ARG A 95 22.79 -4.84 -6.90
C ARG A 95 21.34 -5.20 -7.27
N ILE A 96 20.62 -4.33 -7.94
CA ILE A 96 19.23 -4.54 -8.35
C ILE A 96 19.22 -5.26 -9.70
N PRO A 97 18.75 -6.53 -9.79
CA PRO A 97 18.60 -7.21 -11.06
C PRO A 97 17.63 -6.47 -11.99
N GLN A 98 17.81 -6.60 -13.31
CA GLN A 98 16.98 -5.89 -14.30
C GLN A 98 15.51 -6.30 -14.27
N ASP A 99 15.21 -7.50 -13.78
CA ASP A 99 13.86 -8.07 -13.66
C ASP A 99 13.25 -7.88 -12.25
N VAL A 100 13.95 -7.16 -11.36
CA VAL A 100 13.46 -6.80 -10.01
C VAL A 100 13.11 -5.31 -9.96
N THR A 101 11.96 -5.02 -9.38
CA THR A 101 11.50 -3.65 -9.09
C THR A 101 11.64 -3.40 -7.59
N VAL A 102 12.37 -2.38 -7.22
CA VAL A 102 12.40 -1.92 -5.82
C VAL A 102 11.20 -1.02 -5.55
N GLN A 103 10.57 -1.20 -4.42
CA GLN A 103 9.48 -0.34 -3.94
C GLN A 103 9.97 0.47 -2.76
N VAL A 104 9.58 1.72 -2.68
CA VAL A 104 9.94 2.63 -1.58
C VAL A 104 8.72 3.37 -1.06
N LEU A 105 8.57 3.37 0.27
CA LEU A 105 7.49 4.07 0.94
C LEU A 105 7.79 5.56 1.05
N THR A 106 6.76 6.39 0.88
CA THR A 106 6.84 7.84 1.13
C THR A 106 5.50 8.35 1.66
N GLN A 107 5.54 9.20 2.66
CA GLN A 107 4.35 9.87 3.17
C GLN A 107 3.97 11.04 2.27
N CYS A 108 2.66 11.35 2.11
CA CYS A 108 2.17 12.50 1.34
C CYS A 108 2.52 13.84 2.02
N ARG A 109 3.83 14.14 2.10
CA ARG A 109 4.40 15.40 2.58
C ARG A 109 5.49 15.86 1.61
N ASP A 110 5.49 17.13 1.24
CA ASP A 110 6.39 17.69 0.22
C ASP A 110 7.85 17.28 0.40
N HIS A 111 8.44 17.58 1.55
CA HIS A 111 9.87 17.30 1.79
C HIS A 111 10.19 15.80 1.83
N ILE A 112 9.24 14.96 2.25
CA ILE A 112 9.40 13.49 2.29
C ILE A 112 9.39 12.93 0.87
N ILE A 113 8.43 13.34 0.04
CA ILE A 113 8.33 12.91 -1.36
C ILE A 113 9.59 13.32 -2.14
N ARG A 114 10.04 14.57 -1.98
CA ARG A 114 11.27 15.05 -2.65
C ARG A 114 12.50 14.24 -2.23
N LYS A 115 12.65 13.94 -0.95
CA LYS A 115 13.76 13.11 -0.44
C LYS A 115 13.69 11.69 -1.00
N THR A 116 12.50 11.14 -1.17
CA THR A 116 12.30 9.83 -1.78
C THR A 116 12.75 9.81 -3.24
N PHE A 117 12.39 10.83 -4.05
CA PHE A 117 12.83 10.92 -5.44
C PHE A 117 14.36 11.11 -5.55
N GLU A 118 14.96 11.89 -4.64
CA GLU A 118 16.42 11.98 -4.53
C GLU A 118 17.05 10.60 -4.29
N ALA A 119 16.46 9.82 -3.36
CA ALA A 119 16.98 8.52 -2.96
C ALA A 119 16.88 7.46 -4.07
N VAL A 120 15.82 7.46 -4.89
CA VAL A 120 15.63 6.47 -5.96
C VAL A 120 16.33 6.82 -7.27
N LYS A 121 16.99 7.96 -7.36
CA LYS A 121 17.68 8.38 -8.57
C LYS A 121 18.68 7.32 -9.05
N GLY A 122 18.54 6.89 -10.31
CA GLY A 122 19.39 5.88 -10.93
C GLY A 122 18.93 4.43 -10.69
N ALA A 123 17.81 4.19 -9.99
CA ALA A 123 17.24 2.86 -9.91
C ALA A 123 16.78 2.39 -11.30
N PRO A 124 17.02 1.12 -11.69
CA PRO A 124 16.57 0.59 -12.99
C PRO A 124 15.05 0.68 -13.18
N ARG A 125 14.31 0.39 -12.11
CA ARG A 125 12.85 0.50 -12.01
C ARG A 125 12.46 0.63 -10.55
N ALA A 126 11.55 1.57 -10.23
CA ALA A 126 11.09 1.77 -8.87
C ALA A 126 9.57 2.01 -8.80
N ILE A 127 8.92 1.43 -7.78
CA ILE A 127 7.57 1.78 -7.38
C ILE A 127 7.68 2.84 -6.29
N ILE A 128 7.05 3.99 -6.52
CA ILE A 128 6.89 5.04 -5.50
C ILE A 128 5.56 4.80 -4.80
N HIS A 129 5.64 4.21 -3.60
CA HIS A 129 4.49 3.90 -2.78
C HIS A 129 4.20 5.08 -1.84
N PHE A 130 3.23 5.92 -2.18
CA PHE A 130 2.85 7.06 -1.37
C PHE A 130 1.54 6.82 -0.62
N TYR A 131 1.44 7.38 0.59
CA TYR A 131 0.31 7.13 1.46
C TYR A 131 -0.05 8.32 2.34
N ASN A 132 -1.28 8.33 2.81
CA ASN A 132 -1.72 9.08 3.97
C ASN A 132 -2.86 8.36 4.68
N SER A 133 -2.97 8.57 6.00
CA SER A 133 -4.00 7.92 6.80
C SER A 133 -5.37 8.51 6.53
N THR A 134 -6.37 7.65 6.39
CA THR A 134 -7.75 8.02 6.03
C THR A 134 -8.79 7.62 7.07
N SER A 135 -8.42 6.79 8.07
CA SER A 135 -9.36 6.26 9.06
C SER A 135 -10.03 7.33 9.92
N VAL A 136 -11.20 7.00 10.43
CA VAL A 136 -11.97 7.86 11.35
C VAL A 136 -11.11 8.27 12.54
N ALA A 137 -10.46 7.30 13.20
CA ALA A 137 -9.62 7.56 14.36
C ALA A 137 -8.48 8.53 14.05
N GLN A 138 -7.81 8.36 12.92
CA GLN A 138 -6.71 9.23 12.51
C GLN A 138 -7.21 10.64 12.17
N ARG A 139 -8.32 10.75 11.44
CA ARG A 139 -8.90 12.05 11.08
C ARG A 139 -9.31 12.86 12.31
N GLU A 140 -10.03 12.23 13.24
CA GLU A 140 -10.65 12.91 14.38
C GLU A 140 -9.70 13.14 15.54
N GLN A 141 -8.85 12.16 15.85
CA GLN A 141 -8.04 12.20 17.07
C GLN A 141 -6.61 12.69 16.82
N VAL A 142 -6.00 12.33 15.69
CA VAL A 142 -4.61 12.66 15.39
C VAL A 142 -4.51 13.94 14.57
N PHE A 143 -5.10 13.94 13.37
CA PHE A 143 -4.98 15.10 12.47
C PHE A 143 -5.97 16.21 12.80
N LYS A 144 -7.10 15.88 13.41
CA LYS A 144 -8.21 16.82 13.66
C LYS A 144 -8.62 17.56 12.40
N LYS A 145 -8.81 16.78 11.31
CA LYS A 145 -9.10 17.27 9.97
C LYS A 145 -10.37 16.63 9.41
N SER A 146 -11.06 17.40 8.59
CA SER A 146 -12.21 16.94 7.81
C SER A 146 -11.81 15.94 6.72
N LYS A 147 -12.77 15.19 6.19
CA LYS A 147 -12.58 14.30 5.04
C LYS A 147 -11.98 15.04 3.84
N GLU A 148 -12.46 16.26 3.54
CA GLU A 148 -11.96 17.07 2.44
C GLU A 148 -10.48 17.47 2.63
N GLU A 149 -10.07 17.83 3.83
CA GLU A 149 -8.68 18.17 4.12
C GLU A 149 -7.76 16.96 4.01
N ILE A 150 -8.21 15.78 4.46
CA ILE A 150 -7.44 14.52 4.33
C ILE A 150 -7.35 14.11 2.85
N LYS A 151 -8.44 14.16 2.09
CA LYS A 151 -8.44 13.92 0.65
C LYS A 151 -7.49 14.89 -0.08
N LYS A 152 -7.47 16.16 0.33
CA LYS A 152 -6.55 17.15 -0.23
C LYS A 152 -5.08 16.75 -0.04
N ILE A 153 -4.70 16.17 1.12
CA ILE A 153 -3.34 15.68 1.37
C ILE A 153 -2.97 14.61 0.33
N ALA A 154 -3.86 13.65 0.06
CA ALA A 154 -3.65 12.62 -0.95
C ALA A 154 -3.47 13.21 -2.36
N VAL A 155 -4.36 14.11 -2.74
CA VAL A 155 -4.34 14.78 -4.05
C VAL A 155 -3.10 15.64 -4.25
N ASP A 156 -2.71 16.42 -3.25
CA ASP A 156 -1.50 17.24 -3.31
C ASP A 156 -0.24 16.36 -3.39
N GLY A 157 -0.21 15.26 -2.63
CA GLY A 157 0.85 14.25 -2.72
C GLY A 157 0.94 13.63 -4.11
N ALA A 158 -0.19 13.20 -4.69
CA ALA A 158 -0.25 12.63 -6.04
C ALA A 158 0.26 13.62 -7.10
N LYS A 159 -0.14 14.90 -7.01
CA LYS A 159 0.34 15.95 -7.93
C LYS A 159 1.86 16.11 -7.87
N LEU A 160 2.41 16.12 -6.66
CA LEU A 160 3.86 16.26 -6.49
C LEU A 160 4.60 15.02 -6.99
N VAL A 161 4.10 13.80 -6.68
CA VAL A 161 4.68 12.56 -7.19
C VAL A 161 4.68 12.54 -8.72
N LYS A 162 3.57 12.92 -9.35
CA LYS A 162 3.47 13.01 -10.81
C LYS A 162 4.46 14.02 -11.37
N GLN A 163 4.50 15.23 -10.82
CA GLN A 163 5.44 16.29 -11.23
C GLN A 163 6.89 15.80 -11.16
N LEU A 164 7.30 15.25 -10.02
CA LEU A 164 8.68 14.79 -9.84
C LEU A 164 9.02 13.61 -10.75
N SER A 165 8.05 12.73 -11.05
CA SER A 165 8.28 11.65 -12.00
C SER A 165 8.52 12.12 -13.44
N GLU A 166 8.11 13.35 -13.77
CA GLU A 166 8.41 14.00 -15.05
C GLU A 166 9.75 14.76 -15.02
N GLU A 167 10.17 15.23 -13.84
CA GLU A 167 11.44 15.96 -13.64
C GLU A 167 12.65 15.03 -13.50
N TYR A 168 12.47 13.85 -12.91
CA TYR A 168 13.54 12.87 -12.68
C TYR A 168 13.58 11.83 -13.79
N GLU A 169 14.76 11.54 -14.31
CA GLU A 169 14.96 10.40 -15.20
C GLU A 169 14.79 9.09 -14.41
N GLY A 170 13.95 8.18 -14.91
CA GLY A 170 13.73 6.88 -14.29
C GLY A 170 12.50 6.16 -14.83
N ASN A 171 12.42 4.88 -14.54
CA ASN A 171 11.24 4.05 -14.83
C ASN A 171 10.42 3.93 -13.53
N PHE A 172 9.47 4.84 -13.35
CA PHE A 172 8.64 4.91 -12.15
C PHE A 172 7.26 4.30 -12.38
N LEU A 173 6.87 3.42 -11.46
CA LEU A 173 5.52 2.96 -11.24
C LEU A 173 5.01 3.58 -9.93
N PHE A 174 3.70 3.56 -9.72
CA PHE A 174 3.09 4.24 -8.58
C PHE A 174 2.15 3.34 -7.83
N GLU A 175 2.23 3.42 -6.51
CA GLU A 175 1.30 2.79 -5.58
C GLU A 175 0.75 3.85 -4.61
N TYR A 176 -0.55 3.82 -4.36
CA TYR A 176 -1.19 4.64 -3.34
C TYR A 176 -1.92 3.78 -2.32
N SER A 177 -1.72 4.10 -1.03
CA SER A 177 -2.46 3.48 0.07
C SER A 177 -3.27 4.52 0.85
N PRO A 178 -4.61 4.35 0.97
CA PRO A 178 -5.39 4.97 2.04
C PRO A 178 -5.11 4.22 3.34
N GLU A 179 -4.04 4.61 4.04
CA GLU A 179 -3.57 3.92 5.25
C GLU A 179 -4.69 3.79 6.29
N SER A 180 -4.67 2.68 7.05
CA SER A 180 -5.74 2.29 7.96
C SER A 180 -7.09 2.11 7.24
N PHE A 181 -7.06 1.48 6.06
CA PHE A 181 -8.24 1.25 5.22
C PHE A 181 -9.37 0.56 5.98
N THR A 182 -9.08 -0.47 6.78
CA THR A 182 -10.09 -1.22 7.55
C THR A 182 -10.81 -0.38 8.62
N GLY A 183 -10.23 0.75 9.01
CA GLY A 183 -10.85 1.75 9.89
C GLY A 183 -11.41 2.97 9.15
N THR A 184 -11.52 2.88 7.82
CA THR A 184 -12.03 3.93 6.94
C THR A 184 -13.36 3.49 6.35
N GLU A 185 -14.31 4.40 6.20
CA GLU A 185 -15.56 4.13 5.47
C GLU A 185 -15.25 3.77 4.01
N PRO A 186 -15.74 2.64 3.45
CA PRO A 186 -15.38 2.19 2.10
C PRO A 186 -15.65 3.24 1.02
N GLU A 187 -16.79 3.96 1.12
CA GLU A 187 -17.12 5.02 0.18
C GLU A 187 -16.10 6.15 0.20
N TYR A 188 -15.63 6.50 1.39
CA TYR A 188 -14.63 7.55 1.53
C TYR A 188 -13.24 7.07 1.06
N ALA A 189 -12.88 5.82 1.32
CA ALA A 189 -11.65 5.25 0.79
C ALA A 189 -11.63 5.27 -0.74
N VAL A 190 -12.72 4.83 -1.38
CA VAL A 190 -12.89 4.88 -2.84
C VAL A 190 -12.89 6.33 -3.35
N GLU A 191 -13.54 7.26 -2.66
CA GLU A 191 -13.52 8.69 -3.02
C GLU A 191 -12.09 9.24 -3.07
N VAL A 192 -11.28 8.95 -2.05
CA VAL A 192 -9.88 9.40 -1.99
C VAL A 192 -9.04 8.73 -3.07
N CYS A 193 -9.16 7.39 -3.24
CA CYS A 193 -8.46 6.66 -4.28
C CYS A 193 -8.81 7.18 -5.67
N ASN A 194 -10.09 7.43 -5.95
CA ASN A 194 -10.54 7.98 -7.23
C ASN A 194 -10.01 9.41 -7.47
N ALA A 195 -9.91 10.23 -6.43
CA ALA A 195 -9.30 11.56 -6.54
C ALA A 195 -7.80 11.49 -6.86
N VAL A 196 -7.08 10.51 -6.30
CA VAL A 196 -5.68 10.24 -6.64
C VAL A 196 -5.56 9.72 -8.08
N LEU A 197 -6.40 8.77 -8.47
CA LEU A 197 -6.43 8.21 -9.82
C LEU A 197 -6.75 9.28 -10.88
N ASP A 198 -7.63 10.22 -10.60
CA ASP A 198 -7.94 11.36 -11.49
C ASP A 198 -6.72 12.27 -11.71
N VAL A 199 -5.80 12.36 -10.75
CA VAL A 199 -4.51 13.08 -10.91
C VAL A 199 -3.52 12.25 -11.71
N MET A 200 -3.35 10.98 -11.35
CA MET A 200 -2.33 10.09 -11.92
C MET A 200 -2.66 9.64 -13.34
N GLN A 201 -3.96 9.45 -13.65
CA GLN A 201 -4.48 9.05 -14.96
C GLN A 201 -3.79 7.79 -15.51
N PRO A 202 -3.89 6.65 -14.80
CA PRO A 202 -3.28 5.41 -15.26
C PRO A 202 -3.88 4.92 -16.58
N THR A 203 -3.10 4.16 -17.32
CA THR A 203 -3.51 3.50 -18.58
C THR A 203 -3.17 2.02 -18.50
N PRO A 204 -3.75 1.15 -19.34
CA PRO A 204 -3.39 -0.28 -19.37
C PRO A 204 -1.89 -0.53 -19.57
N ASP A 205 -1.21 0.33 -20.34
CA ASP A 205 0.24 0.22 -20.58
C ASP A 205 1.08 0.78 -19.43
N ARG A 206 0.47 1.60 -18.56
CA ARG A 206 1.09 2.21 -17.38
C ARG A 206 0.12 2.17 -16.20
N PRO A 207 -0.11 0.98 -15.66
CA PRO A 207 -1.06 0.81 -14.56
C PRO A 207 -0.54 1.46 -13.28
N MET A 208 -1.49 1.72 -12.36
CA MET A 208 -1.21 2.18 -11.01
C MET A 208 -1.69 1.15 -10.00
N ILE A 209 -0.96 0.98 -8.92
CA ILE A 209 -1.35 0.11 -7.82
C ILE A 209 -2.17 0.93 -6.81
N ILE A 210 -3.33 0.41 -6.44
CA ILE A 210 -4.10 0.86 -5.27
C ILE A 210 -4.02 -0.25 -4.23
N ASN A 211 -3.37 0.03 -3.12
CA ASN A 211 -3.21 -0.91 -2.02
C ASN A 211 -4.20 -0.58 -0.91
N LEU A 212 -4.97 -1.57 -0.48
CA LEU A 212 -5.99 -1.44 0.57
C LEU A 212 -5.54 -2.23 1.82
N PRO A 213 -4.76 -1.59 2.73
CA PRO A 213 -4.09 -2.35 3.79
C PRO A 213 -5.02 -2.66 4.96
N VAL A 214 -4.91 -3.87 5.49
CA VAL A 214 -5.39 -4.24 6.83
C VAL A 214 -4.34 -3.79 7.84
N THR A 215 -4.25 -2.47 8.07
CA THR A 215 -3.30 -1.90 9.02
C THR A 215 -3.57 -2.41 10.44
N VAL A 216 -4.85 -2.65 10.76
CA VAL A 216 -5.30 -3.35 11.96
C VAL A 216 -6.43 -4.29 11.56
N GLU A 217 -6.39 -5.54 12.04
CA GLU A 217 -7.47 -6.53 11.84
C GLU A 217 -8.72 -6.17 12.66
N MET A 218 -9.54 -5.26 12.15
CA MET A 218 -10.71 -4.73 12.83
C MET A 218 -11.97 -5.58 12.68
N SER A 219 -11.99 -6.49 11.70
CA SER A 219 -13.16 -7.33 11.38
C SER A 219 -12.76 -8.77 11.06
N MET A 220 -13.74 -9.61 10.74
CA MET A 220 -13.51 -10.97 10.25
C MET A 220 -13.03 -10.93 8.79
N PRO A 221 -12.23 -11.90 8.33
CA PRO A 221 -11.64 -11.92 6.97
C PRO A 221 -12.66 -11.76 5.83
N HIS A 222 -13.83 -12.35 5.95
CA HIS A 222 -14.88 -12.21 4.93
C HIS A 222 -15.41 -10.77 4.80
N ILE A 223 -15.32 -9.94 5.85
CA ILE A 223 -15.70 -8.53 5.77
C ILE A 223 -14.64 -7.77 4.94
N TYR A 224 -13.37 -8.10 5.13
CA TYR A 224 -12.31 -7.52 4.32
C TYR A 224 -12.46 -7.91 2.84
N ALA A 225 -12.73 -9.19 2.54
CA ALA A 225 -13.00 -9.64 1.18
C ALA A 225 -14.21 -8.89 0.56
N ASN A 226 -15.29 -8.69 1.32
CA ASN A 226 -16.42 -7.86 0.89
C ASN A 226 -16.00 -6.43 0.56
N GLN A 227 -15.13 -5.83 1.40
CA GLN A 227 -14.61 -4.48 1.15
C GLN A 227 -13.77 -4.43 -0.12
N ILE A 228 -12.91 -5.43 -0.35
CA ILE A 228 -12.06 -5.51 -1.55
C ILE A 228 -12.91 -5.63 -2.81
N GLU A 229 -13.89 -6.55 -2.86
CA GLU A 229 -14.78 -6.70 -4.01
C GLU A 229 -15.56 -5.41 -4.28
N TRP A 230 -16.13 -4.81 -3.24
CA TRP A 230 -16.89 -3.58 -3.39
C TRP A 230 -16.00 -2.43 -3.91
N CYS A 231 -14.83 -2.22 -3.32
CA CYS A 231 -13.89 -1.20 -3.78
C CYS A 231 -13.46 -1.45 -5.22
N SER A 232 -13.13 -2.71 -5.57
CA SER A 232 -12.76 -3.10 -6.93
C SER A 232 -13.80 -2.65 -7.96
N LYS A 233 -15.09 -2.78 -7.65
CA LYS A 233 -16.22 -2.40 -8.52
C LYS A 233 -16.46 -0.89 -8.59
N HIS A 234 -15.92 -0.10 -7.65
CA HIS A 234 -16.16 1.35 -7.56
C HIS A 234 -14.94 2.22 -7.87
N LEU A 235 -13.78 1.61 -8.06
CA LEU A 235 -12.58 2.33 -8.49
C LEU A 235 -12.72 2.75 -9.96
N LYS A 236 -12.36 4.02 -10.23
CA LYS A 236 -12.18 4.52 -11.59
C LYS A 236 -10.98 3.85 -12.26
N TYR A 237 -10.92 3.92 -13.57
CA TYR A 237 -9.81 3.37 -14.37
C TYR A 237 -9.53 1.89 -14.06
N ARG A 238 -10.55 1.09 -13.74
CA ARG A 238 -10.38 -0.26 -13.19
C ARG A 238 -9.44 -1.15 -14.01
N ASP A 239 -9.52 -1.08 -15.33
CA ASP A 239 -8.66 -1.86 -16.25
C ASP A 239 -7.18 -1.40 -16.25
N SER A 240 -6.90 -0.27 -15.61
CA SER A 240 -5.57 0.33 -15.45
C SER A 240 -5.11 0.35 -13.99
N VAL A 241 -5.85 -0.33 -13.10
CA VAL A 241 -5.54 -0.41 -11.67
C VAL A 241 -5.22 -1.84 -11.27
N ILE A 242 -4.05 -2.04 -10.70
CA ILE A 242 -3.69 -3.26 -9.97
C ILE A 242 -4.18 -3.06 -8.53
N LEU A 243 -5.07 -3.93 -8.07
CA LEU A 243 -5.52 -3.90 -6.68
C LEU A 243 -4.58 -4.75 -5.83
N SER A 244 -3.98 -4.13 -4.83
CA SER A 244 -3.06 -4.77 -3.88
C SER A 244 -3.74 -4.94 -2.53
N THR A 245 -3.44 -6.05 -1.88
CA THR A 245 -3.84 -6.33 -0.51
C THR A 245 -2.61 -6.46 0.39
N HIS A 246 -2.67 -5.87 1.58
CA HIS A 246 -1.58 -5.89 2.54
C HIS A 246 -2.14 -6.17 3.94
N PRO A 247 -2.42 -7.42 4.28
CA PRO A 247 -2.94 -7.75 5.60
C PRO A 247 -1.82 -7.88 6.63
N HIS A 248 -2.01 -7.21 7.79
CA HIS A 248 -1.30 -7.53 9.01
C HIS A 248 -1.92 -8.78 9.67
N ASN A 249 -1.30 -9.28 10.73
CA ASN A 249 -1.67 -10.53 11.37
C ASN A 249 -1.87 -10.38 12.88
N ASP A 250 -2.50 -9.27 13.31
CA ASP A 250 -2.68 -8.92 14.73
C ASP A 250 -3.46 -9.96 15.52
N ARG A 251 -4.41 -10.61 14.88
CA ARG A 251 -5.28 -11.63 15.46
C ARG A 251 -5.03 -13.03 14.91
N GLY A 252 -4.04 -13.20 14.03
CA GLY A 252 -3.75 -14.46 13.38
C GLY A 252 -4.66 -14.78 12.18
N CYS A 253 -5.29 -13.78 11.58
CA CYS A 253 -6.18 -13.94 10.43
C CYS A 253 -5.61 -13.41 9.11
N GLY A 254 -4.39 -12.87 9.10
CA GLY A 254 -3.80 -12.23 7.92
C GLY A 254 -3.70 -13.12 6.69
N VAL A 255 -3.46 -14.43 6.86
CA VAL A 255 -3.50 -15.40 5.76
C VAL A 255 -4.91 -15.51 5.19
N ALA A 256 -5.93 -15.62 6.03
CA ALA A 256 -7.31 -15.71 5.57
C ALA A 256 -7.78 -14.39 4.93
N ASP A 257 -7.33 -13.23 5.44
CA ASP A 257 -7.58 -11.94 4.81
C ASP A 257 -7.02 -11.90 3.39
N ALA A 258 -5.77 -12.37 3.19
CA ALA A 258 -5.13 -12.43 1.89
C ALA A 258 -5.84 -13.41 0.93
N GLU A 259 -6.11 -14.64 1.38
CA GLU A 259 -6.72 -15.69 0.55
C GLU A 259 -8.12 -15.30 0.08
N LEU A 260 -8.98 -14.81 0.99
CA LEU A 260 -10.35 -14.43 0.63
C LEU A 260 -10.41 -13.14 -0.22
N ALA A 261 -9.46 -12.26 -0.06
CA ALA A 261 -9.43 -11.00 -0.82
C ALA A 261 -8.97 -11.19 -2.27
N VAL A 262 -8.26 -12.27 -2.61
CA VAL A 262 -7.81 -12.55 -3.98
C VAL A 262 -8.76 -13.46 -4.75
N LEU A 263 -9.78 -14.03 -4.11
CA LEU A 263 -10.87 -14.75 -4.76
C LEU A 263 -11.77 -13.79 -5.54
#